data_dcea486cc0ac4870cff4cac7bc280f9b
#
_entry.id   dcea486cc0ac4870cff4cac7bc280f9b
#
_cell.length_a   1.000
_cell.length_b   1.000
_cell.length_c   1.000
_cell.angle_alpha   90.00
_cell.angle_beta   90.00
_cell.angle_gamma   90.00
#
_symmetry.space_group_name_H-M   'P 1'
#
loop_
_entity.id
_entity.type
_entity.pdbx_description
1 polymer ?
#
loop_
_entity_poly.entity_id
_entity_poly.type
_entity_poly.pdbx_seq_one_letter_code
_entity_poly.pdbx_strand_id
1 'polypeptide(L)'
;MAYAAAPDRRYRRRHVRYEGNEPPGTIVVDTSQRYLYAVEQGGWAMRYGIGVGEEGRTLKGKATIGRKAVWPSWTPTANMIRRKPHLQQYASGVPGGPHNPLGASALYLYRGGQDTMFRLHGTNEPWTIGQAVSSGCIRLTNEDIVDLYERTPLGTTVLVV
;
A
#
# COMPACT_ATOMS: atom_id res chain seq x y z
N MET A 1 17.13 -20.90 11.61
CA MET A 1 15.99 -20.04 11.89
C MET A 1 15.74 -19.14 10.69
N ALA A 2 14.57 -19.29 10.12
CA ALA A 2 14.20 -18.44 9.02
C ALA A 2 13.67 -17.12 9.59
N TYR A 3 14.43 -16.07 9.47
CA TYR A 3 13.88 -14.75 9.67
C TYR A 3 13.07 -14.41 8.43
N ALA A 4 11.83 -13.94 8.61
CA ALA A 4 11.18 -13.25 7.54
C ALA A 4 12.19 -12.22 7.04
N ALA A 5 12.57 -12.31 5.77
CA ALA A 5 13.56 -11.40 5.22
C ALA A 5 13.03 -9.98 5.31
N ALA A 6 13.59 -9.19 6.22
CA ALA A 6 13.25 -7.79 6.35
C ALA A 6 13.58 -7.06 5.05
N PRO A 7 12.89 -5.94 4.76
CA PRO A 7 13.26 -5.09 3.62
C PRO A 7 14.69 -4.58 3.76
N ASP A 8 15.32 -4.27 2.62
CA ASP A 8 16.60 -3.59 2.59
C ASP A 8 16.53 -2.32 3.46
N ARG A 9 17.65 -1.97 4.10
CA ARG A 9 17.73 -0.81 4.99
C ARG A 9 17.26 0.48 4.34
N ARG A 10 17.49 0.67 3.04
CA ARG A 10 17.06 1.86 2.32
C ARG A 10 15.54 2.02 2.29
N TYR A 11 14.79 0.95 2.50
CA TYR A 11 13.33 0.98 2.50
C TYR A 11 12.72 1.04 3.89
N ARG A 12 13.53 1.18 4.93
CA ARG A 12 13.01 1.36 6.30
C ARG A 12 12.34 2.71 6.44
N ARG A 13 11.31 2.74 7.26
CA ARG A 13 10.61 3.98 7.58
C ARG A 13 11.57 5.01 8.14
N ARG A 14 11.54 6.23 7.62
CA ARG A 14 12.40 7.34 8.07
C ARG A 14 11.68 8.67 7.95
N HIS A 15 11.94 9.54 8.92
CA HIS A 15 11.55 10.94 8.84
C HIS A 15 12.56 11.66 7.96
N VAL A 16 12.09 12.32 6.89
CA VAL A 16 12.96 12.91 5.87
C VAL A 16 12.52 14.33 5.51
N ARG A 17 13.44 15.11 4.99
CA ARG A 17 13.11 16.39 4.34
C ARG A 17 12.28 16.09 3.09
N TYR A 18 11.27 16.93 2.87
CA TYR A 18 10.38 16.79 1.72
C TYR A 18 10.26 18.13 1.01
N GLU A 19 10.66 18.18 -0.26
CA GLU A 19 10.72 19.40 -1.06
C GLU A 19 9.53 19.58 -2.01
N GLY A 20 8.58 18.66 -2.01
CA GLY A 20 7.39 18.77 -2.84
C GLY A 20 6.44 19.87 -2.36
N ASN A 21 5.46 20.19 -3.20
CA ASN A 21 4.50 21.28 -2.95
C ASN A 21 3.17 20.80 -2.38
N GLU A 22 3.01 19.49 -2.19
CA GLU A 22 1.77 18.94 -1.67
C GLU A 22 1.54 19.41 -0.23
N PRO A 23 0.29 19.77 0.14
CA PRO A 23 0.01 20.23 1.48
C PRO A 23 0.20 19.12 2.53
N PRO A 24 0.49 19.49 3.78
CA PRO A 24 0.55 18.53 4.88
C PRO A 24 -0.70 17.67 4.95
N GLY A 25 -0.53 16.39 5.25
CA GLY A 25 -1.61 15.42 5.26
C GLY A 25 -1.79 14.66 3.96
N THR A 26 -1.16 15.10 2.87
CA THR A 26 -1.18 14.38 1.59
C THR A 26 -0.27 13.17 1.66
N ILE A 27 -0.69 12.08 1.04
CA ILE A 27 0.17 10.92 0.79
C ILE A 27 0.63 10.96 -0.66
N VAL A 28 1.94 10.87 -0.89
CA VAL A 28 2.52 10.79 -2.23
C VAL A 28 3.18 9.44 -2.41
N VAL A 29 2.74 8.70 -3.41
CA VAL A 29 3.29 7.37 -3.73
C VAL A 29 4.17 7.50 -4.95
N ASP A 30 5.49 7.34 -4.76
CA ASP A 30 6.46 7.35 -5.86
C ASP A 30 6.75 5.90 -6.26
N THR A 31 6.10 5.46 -7.32
CA THR A 31 6.19 4.06 -7.74
C THR A 31 7.54 3.71 -8.34
N SER A 32 8.24 4.67 -8.94
CA SER A 32 9.54 4.42 -9.55
C SER A 32 10.64 4.26 -8.51
N GLN A 33 10.59 5.05 -7.43
CA GLN A 33 11.58 4.98 -6.35
C GLN A 33 11.23 3.97 -5.27
N ARG A 34 10.01 3.47 -5.26
CA ARG A 34 9.49 2.53 -4.24
C ARG A 34 9.41 3.17 -2.85
N TYR A 35 8.94 4.42 -2.81
CA TYR A 35 8.71 5.13 -1.57
C TYR A 35 7.31 5.73 -1.53
N LEU A 36 6.75 5.79 -0.33
CA LEU A 36 5.54 6.52 -0.01
C LEU A 36 5.89 7.60 1.00
N TYR A 37 5.40 8.82 0.77
CA TYR A 37 5.63 9.95 1.65
C TYR A 37 4.32 10.39 2.29
N ALA A 38 4.27 10.40 3.61
CA ALA A 38 3.20 11.05 4.36
C ALA A 38 3.68 12.47 4.66
N VAL A 39 3.19 13.44 3.92
CA VAL A 39 3.66 14.82 3.98
C VAL A 39 3.26 15.47 5.29
N GLU A 40 4.23 16.10 5.95
CA GLU A 40 4.05 16.80 7.22
C GLU A 40 4.30 18.30 7.05
N GLN A 41 4.04 19.05 8.09
CA GLN A 41 4.31 20.50 8.09
C GLN A 41 5.81 20.77 8.13
N GLY A 42 6.21 21.95 7.67
CA GLY A 42 7.57 22.44 7.82
C GLY A 42 8.59 21.82 6.87
N GLY A 43 8.14 21.22 5.77
CA GLY A 43 9.06 20.63 4.77
C GLY A 43 9.57 19.24 5.14
N TRP A 44 8.79 18.48 5.89
CA TRP A 44 9.12 17.13 6.32
C TRP A 44 8.09 16.12 5.82
N ALA A 45 8.49 14.87 5.80
CA ALA A 45 7.59 13.75 5.56
C ALA A 45 8.07 12.49 6.29
N MET A 46 7.14 11.63 6.64
CA MET A 46 7.49 10.26 6.99
C MET A 46 7.56 9.46 5.69
N ARG A 47 8.71 8.84 5.42
CA ARG A 47 8.94 8.05 4.21
C ARG A 47 8.89 6.57 4.55
N TYR A 48 8.10 5.83 3.77
CA TYR A 48 7.95 4.38 3.90
C TYR A 48 8.43 3.71 2.64
N GLY A 49 9.15 2.59 2.77
CA GLY A 49 9.45 1.74 1.62
C GLY A 49 8.20 0.98 1.19
N ILE A 50 8.03 0.81 -0.12
CA ILE A 50 6.84 0.13 -0.66
C ILE A 50 7.20 -0.91 -1.70
N GLY A 51 6.34 -1.91 -1.84
CA GLY A 51 6.28 -2.75 -3.01
C GLY A 51 5.16 -2.25 -3.90
N VAL A 52 5.32 -2.38 -5.20
CA VAL A 52 4.35 -1.85 -6.17
C VAL A 52 3.88 -2.94 -7.13
N GLY A 53 2.88 -2.60 -7.95
CA GLY A 53 2.38 -3.49 -8.97
C GLY A 53 3.37 -3.69 -10.11
N GLU A 54 3.23 -4.79 -10.81
CA GLU A 54 3.95 -5.02 -12.07
C GLU A 54 3.65 -3.87 -13.03
N GLU A 55 4.56 -3.63 -13.98
CA GLU A 55 4.44 -2.54 -14.94
C GLU A 55 3.07 -2.50 -15.61
N GLY A 56 2.50 -1.32 -15.69
CA GLY A 56 1.18 -1.10 -16.30
C GLY A 56 0.00 -1.48 -15.42
N ARG A 57 0.21 -1.96 -14.21
CA ARG A 57 -0.87 -2.40 -13.31
C ARG A 57 -1.13 -1.48 -12.14
N THR A 58 -0.31 -0.46 -11.94
CA THR A 58 -0.44 0.47 -10.82
C THR A 58 -1.40 1.60 -11.17
N LEU A 59 -2.30 1.93 -10.23
CA LEU A 59 -3.13 3.12 -10.35
C LEU A 59 -2.23 4.35 -10.39
N LYS A 60 -2.58 5.33 -11.22
CA LYS A 60 -1.87 6.60 -11.30
C LYS A 60 -2.83 7.75 -11.05
N GLY A 61 -2.28 8.87 -10.60
CA GLY A 61 -3.04 10.10 -10.40
C GLY A 61 -3.59 10.23 -8.99
N LYS A 62 -4.60 11.09 -8.86
CA LYS A 62 -5.17 11.45 -7.56
C LYS A 62 -6.29 10.50 -7.14
N ALA A 63 -6.27 10.14 -5.87
CA ALA A 63 -7.34 9.37 -5.24
C ALA A 63 -7.54 9.88 -3.82
N THR A 64 -8.53 9.37 -3.11
CA THR A 64 -8.75 9.66 -1.70
C THR A 64 -8.92 8.36 -0.92
N ILE A 65 -8.64 8.40 0.38
CA ILE A 65 -8.91 7.29 1.27
C ILE A 65 -10.41 7.28 1.57
N GLY A 66 -11.12 6.32 1.02
CA GLY A 66 -12.57 6.20 1.18
C GLY A 66 -13.01 5.17 2.20
N ARG A 67 -12.11 4.30 2.61
CA ARG A 67 -12.38 3.26 3.61
C ARG A 67 -11.08 2.82 4.27
N LYS A 68 -11.18 2.37 5.52
CA LYS A 68 -10.05 1.84 6.29
C LYS A 68 -10.48 0.53 6.93
N ALA A 69 -9.59 -0.45 7.00
CA ALA A 69 -9.87 -1.72 7.67
C ALA A 69 -8.64 -2.26 8.39
N VAL A 70 -8.87 -2.83 9.57
CA VAL A 70 -7.85 -3.53 10.36
C VAL A 70 -8.02 -5.02 10.09
N TRP A 71 -6.93 -5.73 9.79
CA TRP A 71 -6.92 -7.15 9.43
C TRP A 71 -8.03 -7.48 8.43
N PRO A 72 -8.02 -6.83 7.23
CA PRO A 72 -9.10 -6.99 6.27
C PRO A 72 -9.18 -8.41 5.71
N SER A 73 -10.40 -8.83 5.34
CA SER A 73 -10.55 -9.99 4.47
C SER A 73 -10.12 -9.66 3.05
N TRP A 74 -9.73 -10.66 2.30
CA TRP A 74 -9.27 -10.49 0.92
C TRP A 74 -9.99 -11.43 -0.02
N THR A 75 -10.39 -10.90 -1.18
CA THR A 75 -10.97 -11.70 -2.25
C THR A 75 -10.30 -11.30 -3.56
N PRO A 76 -9.70 -12.24 -4.29
CA PRO A 76 -9.11 -11.90 -5.58
C PRO A 76 -10.17 -11.45 -6.56
N THR A 77 -9.83 -10.47 -7.39
CA THR A 77 -10.71 -10.02 -8.47
C THR A 77 -10.74 -11.07 -9.59
N ALA A 78 -11.75 -10.98 -10.46
CA ALA A 78 -11.83 -11.84 -11.64
C ALA A 78 -10.58 -11.69 -12.53
N ASN A 79 -10.07 -10.46 -12.66
CA ASN A 79 -8.86 -10.19 -13.42
C ASN A 79 -7.63 -10.87 -12.80
N MET A 80 -7.51 -10.85 -11.49
CA MET A 80 -6.41 -11.55 -10.79
C MET A 80 -6.46 -13.04 -11.06
N ILE A 81 -7.64 -13.64 -10.97
CA ILE A 81 -7.83 -15.07 -11.22
C ILE A 81 -7.47 -15.43 -12.66
N ARG A 82 -7.84 -14.58 -13.63
CA ARG A 82 -7.48 -14.82 -15.03
C ARG A 82 -5.97 -14.82 -15.24
N ARG A 83 -5.26 -13.91 -14.58
CA ARG A 83 -3.79 -13.84 -14.69
C ARG A 83 -3.08 -14.92 -13.91
N LYS A 84 -3.65 -15.34 -12.78
CA LYS A 84 -3.08 -16.33 -11.86
C LYS A 84 -4.17 -17.32 -11.48
N PRO A 85 -4.45 -18.33 -12.32
CA PRO A 85 -5.58 -19.25 -12.12
C PRO A 85 -5.60 -19.97 -10.78
N HIS A 86 -4.43 -20.16 -10.14
CA HIS A 86 -4.39 -20.77 -8.81
C HIS A 86 -5.15 -19.97 -7.75
N LEU A 87 -5.42 -18.70 -8.00
CA LEU A 87 -6.20 -17.86 -7.08
C LEU A 87 -7.68 -18.24 -7.04
N GLN A 88 -8.14 -19.08 -7.97
CA GLN A 88 -9.51 -19.57 -7.97
C GLN A 88 -9.90 -20.24 -6.64
N GLN A 89 -8.95 -20.88 -5.98
CA GLN A 89 -9.20 -21.51 -4.68
C GLN A 89 -9.60 -20.51 -3.60
N TYR A 90 -9.32 -19.21 -3.79
CA TYR A 90 -9.65 -18.14 -2.86
C TYR A 90 -10.84 -17.30 -3.31
N ALA A 91 -11.59 -17.75 -4.33
CA ALA A 91 -12.66 -16.95 -4.93
C ALA A 91 -13.77 -16.57 -3.92
N SER A 92 -13.97 -17.36 -2.87
CA SER A 92 -14.93 -17.07 -1.81
C SER A 92 -14.38 -16.18 -0.70
N GLY A 93 -13.11 -15.77 -0.80
CA GLY A 93 -12.45 -14.88 0.16
C GLY A 93 -11.55 -15.59 1.14
N VAL A 94 -10.60 -14.83 1.68
CA VAL A 94 -9.68 -15.24 2.74
C VAL A 94 -9.91 -14.32 3.92
N PRO A 95 -10.20 -14.84 5.12
CA PRO A 95 -10.39 -14.01 6.31
C PRO A 95 -9.09 -13.29 6.68
N GLY A 96 -9.20 -12.19 7.43
CA GLY A 96 -8.04 -11.47 7.93
C GLY A 96 -7.16 -12.36 8.80
N GLY A 97 -5.85 -12.18 8.70
CA GLY A 97 -4.89 -12.94 9.50
C GLY A 97 -3.50 -12.99 8.86
N PRO A 98 -2.54 -13.69 9.51
CA PRO A 98 -1.14 -13.71 9.08
C PRO A 98 -0.91 -14.26 7.67
N HIS A 99 -1.82 -15.06 7.16
CA HIS A 99 -1.71 -15.65 5.81
C HIS A 99 -2.44 -14.84 4.74
N ASN A 100 -3.12 -13.75 5.15
CA ASN A 100 -3.85 -12.92 4.22
C ASN A 100 -2.89 -11.94 3.54
N PRO A 101 -2.89 -11.85 2.21
CA PRO A 101 -1.96 -10.96 1.50
C PRO A 101 -2.18 -9.48 1.76
N LEU A 102 -3.32 -9.04 2.30
CA LEU A 102 -3.54 -7.64 2.65
C LEU A 102 -2.91 -7.24 3.98
N GLY A 103 -2.43 -8.21 4.77
CA GLY A 103 -1.71 -7.93 6.00
C GLY A 103 -2.55 -7.30 7.10
N ALA A 104 -1.89 -6.51 7.94
CA ALA A 104 -2.46 -6.01 9.20
C ALA A 104 -3.52 -4.93 9.03
N SER A 105 -3.45 -4.13 7.97
CA SER A 105 -4.38 -3.02 7.73
C SER A 105 -4.43 -2.69 6.24
N ALA A 106 -5.51 -2.03 5.84
CA ALA A 106 -5.65 -1.55 4.47
C ALA A 106 -6.31 -0.18 4.45
N LEU A 107 -5.81 0.67 3.55
CA LEU A 107 -6.37 1.97 3.20
C LEU A 107 -6.86 1.87 1.76
N TYR A 108 -8.15 2.06 1.56
CA TYR A 108 -8.81 1.82 0.29
C TYR A 108 -8.86 3.10 -0.52
N LEU A 109 -8.37 3.06 -1.75
CA LEU A 109 -8.30 4.22 -2.63
C LEU A 109 -9.60 4.37 -3.42
N TYR A 110 -10.22 5.54 -3.28
CA TYR A 110 -11.46 5.88 -3.97
C TYR A 110 -11.21 7.01 -4.95
N ARG A 111 -11.99 7.04 -6.02
CA ARG A 111 -11.96 8.11 -7.02
C ARG A 111 -13.39 8.41 -7.45
N GLY A 112 -13.79 9.68 -7.32
CA GLY A 112 -15.16 10.05 -7.65
C GLY A 112 -16.21 9.33 -6.80
N GLY A 113 -15.90 9.01 -5.54
CA GLY A 113 -16.80 8.32 -4.64
C GLY A 113 -16.90 6.80 -4.86
N GLN A 114 -16.11 6.26 -5.78
CA GLN A 114 -16.13 4.82 -6.10
C GLN A 114 -14.83 4.16 -5.72
N ASP A 115 -14.92 2.92 -5.24
CA ASP A 115 -13.77 2.08 -4.92
C ASP A 115 -13.00 1.75 -6.21
N THR A 116 -11.72 2.13 -6.26
CA THR A 116 -10.87 1.83 -7.42
C THR A 116 -10.38 0.39 -7.43
N MET A 117 -10.62 -0.35 -6.37
CA MET A 117 -10.07 -1.68 -6.10
C MET A 117 -8.56 -1.68 -5.81
N PHE A 118 -7.93 -0.52 -5.77
CA PHE A 118 -6.53 -0.38 -5.34
C PHE A 118 -6.45 -0.02 -3.86
N ARG A 119 -5.42 -0.52 -3.18
CA ARG A 119 -5.24 -0.39 -1.74
C ARG A 119 -3.79 -0.02 -1.42
N LEU A 120 -3.62 0.67 -0.31
CA LEU A 120 -2.37 0.69 0.43
C LEU A 120 -2.55 -0.32 1.55
N HIS A 121 -1.72 -1.34 1.65
CA HIS A 121 -1.96 -2.41 2.61
C HIS A 121 -0.66 -3.01 3.14
N GLY A 122 -0.77 -3.78 4.22
CA GLY A 122 0.33 -4.57 4.73
C GLY A 122 0.63 -5.76 3.84
N THR A 123 1.51 -6.62 4.28
CA THR A 123 1.86 -7.81 3.51
C THR A 123 2.32 -8.95 4.42
N ASN A 124 2.03 -10.18 3.98
CA ASN A 124 2.63 -11.37 4.55
C ASN A 124 3.98 -11.71 3.90
N GLU A 125 4.45 -10.86 2.97
CA GLU A 125 5.68 -11.07 2.21
C GLU A 125 6.58 -9.83 2.29
N PRO A 126 7.13 -9.50 3.49
CA PRO A 126 7.87 -8.24 3.68
C PRO A 126 9.12 -8.10 2.81
N TRP A 127 9.66 -9.20 2.30
CA TRP A 127 10.80 -9.17 1.37
C TRP A 127 10.45 -8.56 0.01
N THR A 128 9.17 -8.37 -0.31
CA THR A 128 8.75 -7.77 -1.59
C THR A 128 8.79 -6.25 -1.60
N ILE A 129 9.07 -5.63 -0.45
CA ILE A 129 9.25 -4.18 -0.39
C ILE A 129 10.46 -3.79 -1.24
N GLY A 130 10.27 -2.80 -2.09
CA GLY A 130 11.27 -2.38 -3.07
C GLY A 130 11.12 -3.06 -4.43
N GLN A 131 10.16 -3.97 -4.58
CA GLN A 131 9.95 -4.75 -5.81
C GLN A 131 8.64 -4.39 -6.48
N ALA A 132 8.49 -4.78 -7.74
CA ALA A 132 7.28 -4.57 -8.55
C ALA A 132 6.66 -5.93 -8.88
N VAL A 133 5.98 -6.54 -7.91
CA VAL A 133 5.51 -7.92 -8.01
C VAL A 133 4.02 -8.09 -7.70
N SER A 134 3.33 -7.03 -7.28
CA SER A 134 1.91 -7.15 -6.93
C SER A 134 1.01 -7.01 -8.15
N SER A 135 -0.30 -7.24 -7.94
CA SER A 135 -1.31 -7.06 -8.99
C SER A 135 -1.77 -5.60 -9.14
N GLY A 136 -1.05 -4.66 -8.53
CA GLY A 136 -1.31 -3.23 -8.66
C GLY A 136 -1.36 -2.47 -7.34
N CYS A 137 -1.72 -3.13 -6.25
CA CYS A 137 -1.80 -2.51 -4.94
C CYS A 137 -0.41 -2.21 -4.37
N ILE A 138 -0.36 -1.23 -3.49
CA ILE A 138 0.87 -0.76 -2.87
C ILE A 138 1.04 -1.49 -1.53
N ARG A 139 2.17 -2.17 -1.37
CA ARG A 139 2.48 -2.94 -0.16
C ARG A 139 3.43 -2.18 0.75
N LEU A 140 3.14 -2.21 2.04
CA LEU A 140 4.06 -1.78 3.10
C LEU A 140 4.28 -2.97 4.03
N THR A 141 5.32 -2.91 4.88
CA THR A 141 5.41 -3.89 5.97
C THR A 141 4.20 -3.72 6.89
N ASN A 142 3.86 -4.76 7.64
CA ASN A 142 2.73 -4.67 8.58
C ASN A 142 2.96 -3.56 9.62
N GLU A 143 4.18 -3.40 10.11
CA GLU A 143 4.50 -2.32 11.05
C GLU A 143 4.26 -0.95 10.42
N ASP A 144 4.67 -0.77 9.17
CA ASP A 144 4.55 0.51 8.50
C ASP A 144 3.11 0.84 8.14
N ILE A 145 2.33 -0.13 7.68
CA ILE A 145 0.92 0.15 7.37
C ILE A 145 0.12 0.49 8.62
N VAL A 146 0.44 -0.11 9.76
CA VAL A 146 -0.21 0.25 11.02
C VAL A 146 0.12 1.69 11.40
N ASP A 147 1.39 2.10 11.28
CA ASP A 147 1.80 3.47 11.54
C ASP A 147 1.09 4.46 10.61
N LEU A 148 1.07 4.16 9.31
CA LEU A 148 0.40 5.00 8.32
C LEU A 148 -1.11 5.06 8.57
N TYR A 149 -1.73 3.94 8.89
CA TYR A 149 -3.16 3.84 9.17
C TYR A 149 -3.57 4.77 10.30
N GLU A 150 -2.79 4.79 11.37
CA GLU A 150 -3.11 5.62 12.55
C GLU A 150 -3.05 7.12 12.26
N ARG A 151 -2.18 7.53 11.34
CA ARG A 151 -2.02 8.95 11.00
C ARG A 151 -2.82 9.40 9.79
N THR A 152 -3.63 8.51 9.18
CA THR A 152 -4.32 8.79 7.92
C THR A 152 -5.83 8.78 8.12
N PRO A 153 -6.50 9.95 8.20
CA PRO A 153 -7.95 9.98 8.28
C PRO A 153 -8.62 9.66 6.94
N LEU A 154 -9.90 9.30 7.02
CA LEU A 154 -10.74 9.21 5.82
C LEU A 154 -10.73 10.55 5.08
N GLY A 155 -10.75 10.51 3.76
CA GLY A 155 -10.71 11.71 2.92
C GLY A 155 -9.31 12.19 2.59
N THR A 156 -8.27 11.60 3.16
CA THR A 156 -6.89 11.96 2.83
C THR A 156 -6.63 11.82 1.34
N THR A 157 -6.01 12.84 0.75
CA THR A 157 -5.60 12.82 -0.67
C THR A 157 -4.37 11.95 -0.84
N VAL A 158 -4.41 11.10 -1.87
CA VAL A 158 -3.28 10.25 -2.27
C VAL A 158 -2.94 10.57 -3.72
N LEU A 159 -1.68 10.92 -3.97
CA LEU A 159 -1.16 11.14 -5.31
C LEU A 159 -0.22 9.99 -5.67
N VAL A 160 -0.53 9.27 -6.74
CA VAL A 160 0.32 8.18 -7.23
C VAL A 160 1.04 8.67 -8.48
N VAL A 161 2.33 8.77 -8.38
CA VAL A 161 3.20 9.26 -9.45
C VAL A 161 4.19 8.22 -9.95
#